data_36d62cb8aff0942a69b724abde7a267c
#
_entry.id   36d62cb8aff0942a69b724abde7a267c
#
_cell.length_a   1.000
_cell.length_b   1.000
_cell.length_c   1.000
_cell.angle_alpha   90.00
_cell.angle_beta   90.00
_cell.angle_gamma   90.00
#
_symmetry.space_group_name_H-M   'P 1'
#
loop_
_entity.id
_entity.type
_entity.pdbx_description
1 polymer ?
#
loop_
_entity_poly.entity_id
_entity_poly.type
_entity_poly.pdbx_seq_one_letter_code
_entity_poly.pdbx_strand_id
1 'polypeptide(L)'
;MTARDQAAYEGLVELLRAGQVTILTGAGLSTESGIPDYRGPDGKRRVVPMTYGEFVASPANRQRYWARSFVGWRRFAGATPNDGHTAVSDLQRFGLLRAIITQTVDGLHQMAGACDVLELHGNLALARCLDCGETTRRAELDLRLSEANPHFEEMAGEIRPDGDFALSEEAVAGFHPPRCLVCQSDRVKPDVVFFGESVPKPLVERCFSHVDASLGLVVLGSSLQVMSGYRFVLRASASGIPVAIVTRGPSRGDEKATLRLDFPLGLTLNRVVQDLQA
;
A
#
# COMPACT_ATOMS: atom_id res chain seq x y z
N MET A 1 28.47 -0.30 -4.04
CA MET A 1 27.89 1.05 -4.19
C MET A 1 28.86 1.88 -5.01
N THR A 2 28.42 2.51 -6.10
CA THR A 2 29.27 3.43 -6.90
C THR A 2 29.43 4.76 -6.17
N ALA A 3 30.36 5.63 -6.63
CA ALA A 3 30.51 6.98 -6.07
C ALA A 3 29.21 7.81 -6.20
N ARG A 4 28.46 7.63 -7.30
CA ARG A 4 27.15 8.26 -7.51
C ARG A 4 26.11 7.78 -6.50
N ASP A 5 26.08 6.48 -6.23
CA ASP A 5 25.15 5.91 -5.25
C ASP A 5 25.48 6.41 -3.84
N GLN A 6 26.77 6.53 -3.51
CA GLN A 6 27.21 7.03 -2.23
C GLN A 6 26.77 8.49 -2.03
N ALA A 7 26.98 9.36 -3.04
CA ALA A 7 26.53 10.75 -2.98
C ALA A 7 25.00 10.86 -2.86
N ALA A 8 24.24 10.00 -3.58
CA ALA A 8 22.78 9.98 -3.46
C ALA A 8 22.32 9.51 -2.08
N TYR A 9 23.02 8.55 -1.48
CA TYR A 9 22.76 8.07 -0.12
C TYR A 9 23.04 9.17 0.93
N GLU A 10 24.18 9.84 0.83
CA GLU A 10 24.55 10.95 1.72
C GLU A 10 23.51 12.09 1.63
N GLY A 11 23.10 12.45 0.41
CA GLY A 11 22.04 13.42 0.20
C GLY A 11 20.69 13.01 0.77
N LEU A 12 20.35 11.71 0.78
CA LEU A 12 19.15 11.19 1.44
C LEU A 12 19.25 11.35 2.96
N VAL A 13 20.40 11.03 3.55
CA VAL A 13 20.63 11.19 5.00
C VAL A 13 20.54 12.68 5.38
N GLU A 14 21.16 13.58 4.61
CA GLU A 14 21.07 15.03 4.85
C GLU A 14 19.63 15.55 4.76
N LEU A 15 18.89 15.13 3.72
CA LEU A 15 17.48 15.50 3.55
C LEU A 15 16.63 15.08 4.75
N LEU A 16 16.81 13.84 5.24
CA LEU A 16 16.09 13.33 6.40
C LEU A 16 16.54 14.02 7.70
N ARG A 17 17.83 14.31 7.85
CA ARG A 17 18.38 15.04 9.00
C ARG A 17 17.83 16.46 9.12
N ALA A 18 17.55 17.11 7.99
CA ALA A 18 16.90 18.43 7.99
C ALA A 18 15.47 18.39 8.56
N GLY A 19 14.85 17.22 8.61
CA GLY A 19 13.52 17.02 9.17
C GLY A 19 12.38 17.52 8.29
N GLN A 20 11.14 17.47 8.81
CA GLN A 20 9.94 17.92 8.10
C GLN A 20 9.75 17.27 6.72
N VAL A 21 10.12 16.01 6.57
CA VAL A 21 10.03 15.25 5.32
C VAL A 21 8.71 14.49 5.26
N THR A 22 8.04 14.51 4.11
CA THR A 22 6.92 13.59 3.83
C THR A 22 7.44 12.33 3.17
N ILE A 23 7.05 11.18 3.70
CA ILE A 23 7.33 9.86 3.10
C ILE A 23 6.11 9.41 2.31
N LEU A 24 6.33 8.90 1.08
CA LEU A 24 5.35 8.22 0.25
C LEU A 24 5.79 6.77 0.02
N THR A 25 5.09 5.80 0.60
CA THR A 25 5.44 4.39 0.44
C THR A 25 4.56 3.68 -0.59
N GLY A 26 5.08 2.61 -1.19
CA GLY A 26 4.35 1.74 -2.10
C GLY A 26 4.62 0.25 -1.83
N ALA A 27 4.01 -0.63 -2.62
CA ALA A 27 4.01 -2.07 -2.41
C ALA A 27 5.40 -2.71 -2.34
N GLY A 28 6.42 -2.08 -2.93
CA GLY A 28 7.81 -2.54 -2.82
C GLY A 28 8.37 -2.51 -1.39
N LEU A 29 7.79 -1.70 -0.48
CA LEU A 29 8.18 -1.71 0.94
C LEU A 29 7.74 -3.00 1.64
N SER A 30 6.60 -3.56 1.25
CA SER A 30 6.00 -4.75 1.88
C SER A 30 6.51 -6.08 1.31
N THR A 31 7.36 -6.05 0.28
CA THR A 31 7.88 -7.29 -0.34
C THR A 31 8.74 -8.11 0.62
N GLU A 32 9.52 -7.46 1.47
CA GLU A 32 10.31 -8.12 2.53
C GLU A 32 9.43 -8.66 3.67
N SER A 33 8.14 -8.30 3.73
CA SER A 33 7.12 -8.88 4.61
C SER A 33 6.35 -10.05 3.99
N GLY A 34 6.73 -10.49 2.78
CA GLY A 34 6.08 -11.58 2.06
C GLY A 34 4.84 -11.18 1.26
N ILE A 35 4.50 -9.88 1.19
CA ILE A 35 3.43 -9.36 0.35
C ILE A 35 4.03 -8.99 -1.02
N PRO A 36 3.63 -9.65 -2.12
CA PRO A 36 4.21 -9.36 -3.43
C PRO A 36 3.82 -7.96 -3.93
N ASP A 37 4.64 -7.38 -4.78
CA ASP A 37 4.32 -6.13 -5.48
C ASP A 37 3.56 -6.40 -6.79
N TYR A 38 2.92 -5.36 -7.34
CA TYR A 38 2.21 -5.44 -8.63
C TYR A 38 3.16 -5.50 -9.83
N ARG A 39 4.42 -5.09 -9.64
CA ARG A 39 5.42 -4.99 -10.69
C ARG A 39 6.77 -5.43 -10.13
N GLY A 40 7.41 -6.39 -10.79
CA GLY A 40 8.75 -6.79 -10.41
C GLY A 40 9.82 -5.70 -10.63
N PRO A 41 11.07 -6.00 -10.27
CA PRO A 41 12.22 -5.10 -10.49
C PRO A 41 12.43 -4.74 -11.96
N ASP A 42 11.87 -5.51 -12.90
CA ASP A 42 11.86 -5.23 -14.33
C ASP A 42 10.76 -4.22 -14.76
N GLY A 43 9.96 -3.73 -13.82
CA GLY A 43 8.84 -2.81 -14.05
C GLY A 43 7.62 -3.43 -14.72
N LYS A 44 7.64 -4.73 -15.07
CA LYS A 44 6.54 -5.40 -15.74
C LYS A 44 5.42 -5.73 -14.75
N ARG A 45 4.18 -5.51 -15.20
CA ARG A 45 2.99 -5.84 -14.41
C ARG A 45 2.81 -7.35 -14.33
N ARG A 46 2.72 -7.88 -13.11
CA ARG A 46 2.57 -9.31 -12.82
C ARG A 46 1.11 -9.74 -12.66
N VAL A 47 0.27 -8.84 -12.16
CA VAL A 47 -1.13 -9.12 -11.80
C VAL A 47 -2.05 -8.03 -12.32
N VAL A 48 -3.21 -8.43 -12.84
CA VAL A 48 -4.31 -7.53 -13.18
C VAL A 48 -5.39 -7.72 -12.11
N PRO A 49 -5.51 -6.82 -11.13
CA PRO A 49 -6.56 -6.91 -10.11
C PRO A 49 -7.91 -6.53 -10.70
N MET A 50 -8.99 -6.97 -10.03
CA MET A 50 -10.36 -6.58 -10.38
C MET A 50 -10.52 -5.05 -10.27
N THR A 51 -11.13 -4.45 -11.26
CA THR A 51 -11.45 -3.02 -11.24
C THR A 51 -12.72 -2.73 -10.45
N TYR A 52 -12.92 -1.48 -10.03
CA TYR A 52 -14.16 -1.04 -9.38
C TYR A 52 -15.38 -1.26 -10.27
N GLY A 53 -15.27 -0.92 -11.57
CA GLY A 53 -16.34 -1.14 -12.52
C GLY A 53 -16.75 -2.60 -12.64
N GLU A 54 -15.78 -3.53 -12.67
CA GLU A 54 -16.08 -4.97 -12.69
C GLU A 54 -16.74 -5.42 -11.37
N PHE A 55 -16.24 -4.96 -10.23
CA PHE A 55 -16.79 -5.33 -8.92
C PHE A 55 -18.26 -4.93 -8.76
N VAL A 56 -18.64 -3.71 -9.17
CA VAL A 56 -20.01 -3.23 -9.02
C VAL A 56 -20.97 -3.74 -10.10
N ALA A 57 -20.44 -4.24 -11.22
CA ALA A 57 -21.23 -4.62 -12.40
C ALA A 57 -22.21 -5.77 -12.14
N SER A 58 -21.85 -6.75 -11.29
CA SER A 58 -22.73 -7.90 -11.05
C SER A 58 -22.49 -8.57 -9.69
N PRO A 59 -23.50 -9.28 -9.13
CA PRO A 59 -23.31 -10.13 -7.95
C PRO A 59 -22.27 -11.23 -8.18
N ALA A 60 -22.17 -11.80 -9.38
CA ALA A 60 -21.19 -12.83 -9.72
C ALA A 60 -19.74 -12.32 -9.62
N ASN A 61 -19.49 -11.07 -10.02
CA ASN A 61 -18.18 -10.45 -9.86
C ASN A 61 -17.82 -10.23 -8.40
N ARG A 62 -18.77 -9.81 -7.55
CA ARG A 62 -18.58 -9.67 -6.11
C ARG A 62 -18.34 -11.02 -5.44
N GLN A 63 -19.06 -12.06 -5.84
CA GLN A 63 -18.84 -13.43 -5.38
C GLN A 63 -17.40 -13.89 -5.72
N ARG A 64 -16.98 -13.71 -6.97
CA ARG A 64 -15.61 -14.02 -7.43
C ARG A 64 -14.54 -13.27 -6.63
N TYR A 65 -14.76 -11.96 -6.39
CA TYR A 65 -13.85 -11.17 -5.56
C TYR A 65 -13.73 -11.76 -4.15
N TRP A 66 -14.88 -11.97 -3.49
CA TRP A 66 -14.89 -12.41 -2.10
C TRP A 66 -14.37 -13.83 -1.91
N ALA A 67 -14.64 -14.74 -2.83
CA ALA A 67 -14.08 -16.09 -2.81
C ALA A 67 -12.54 -16.06 -2.81
N ARG A 68 -11.96 -15.28 -3.72
CA ARG A 68 -10.52 -15.11 -3.85
C ARG A 68 -9.91 -14.38 -2.65
N SER A 69 -10.52 -13.29 -2.23
CA SER A 69 -10.09 -12.50 -1.07
C SER A 69 -10.20 -13.28 0.25
N PHE A 70 -11.17 -14.20 0.37
CA PHE A 70 -11.30 -15.05 1.55
C PHE A 70 -10.09 -15.98 1.72
N VAL A 71 -9.67 -16.64 0.66
CA VAL A 71 -8.51 -17.54 0.68
C VAL A 71 -7.21 -16.77 0.90
N GLY A 72 -7.05 -15.60 0.27
CA GLY A 72 -5.84 -14.79 0.35
C GLY A 72 -5.68 -14.04 1.68
N TRP A 73 -6.79 -13.67 2.33
CA TRP A 73 -6.80 -12.81 3.52
C TRP A 73 -5.96 -13.34 4.68
N ARG A 74 -6.05 -14.63 5.00
CA ARG A 74 -5.35 -15.20 6.17
C ARG A 74 -3.84 -15.06 6.07
N ARG A 75 -3.29 -15.25 4.87
CA ARG A 75 -1.86 -15.05 4.63
C ARG A 75 -1.49 -13.57 4.66
N PHE A 76 -2.34 -12.73 4.08
CA PHE A 76 -2.16 -11.29 4.08
C PHE A 76 -2.19 -10.73 5.52
N ALA A 77 -3.17 -11.15 6.32
CA ALA A 77 -3.31 -10.76 7.71
C ALA A 77 -2.21 -11.31 8.64
N GLY A 78 -1.52 -12.37 8.22
CA GLY A 78 -0.37 -12.94 8.93
C GLY A 78 0.96 -12.25 8.63
N ALA A 79 0.99 -11.29 7.70
CA ALA A 79 2.21 -10.55 7.40
C ALA A 79 2.64 -9.67 8.59
N THR A 80 3.95 -9.58 8.82
CA THR A 80 4.52 -8.75 9.88
C THR A 80 5.37 -7.61 9.29
N PRO A 81 5.49 -6.49 9.99
CA PRO A 81 6.39 -5.41 9.58
C PRO A 81 7.81 -5.92 9.34
N ASN A 82 8.46 -5.39 8.35
CA ASN A 82 9.88 -5.60 8.08
C ASN A 82 10.72 -4.40 8.53
N ASP A 83 12.03 -4.50 8.38
CA ASP A 83 12.99 -3.46 8.73
C ASP A 83 12.68 -2.10 8.10
N GLY A 84 12.16 -2.07 6.88
CA GLY A 84 11.77 -0.84 6.21
C GLY A 84 10.60 -0.13 6.91
N HIS A 85 9.60 -0.87 7.39
CA HIS A 85 8.48 -0.31 8.17
C HIS A 85 8.96 0.20 9.53
N THR A 86 9.82 -0.57 10.20
CA THR A 86 10.42 -0.19 11.50
C THR A 86 11.24 1.08 11.34
N ALA A 87 12.09 1.17 10.32
CA ALA A 87 12.89 2.37 10.06
C ALA A 87 12.03 3.62 9.81
N VAL A 88 10.93 3.51 9.05
CA VAL A 88 9.99 4.63 8.85
C VAL A 88 9.35 5.05 10.17
N SER A 89 8.96 4.11 11.02
CA SER A 89 8.43 4.39 12.36
C SER A 89 9.47 5.09 13.24
N ASP A 90 10.74 4.66 13.18
CA ASP A 90 11.84 5.28 13.91
C ASP A 90 12.09 6.72 13.46
N LEU A 91 12.12 6.98 12.16
CA LEU A 91 12.24 8.34 11.62
C LEU A 91 11.10 9.24 12.10
N GLN A 92 9.88 8.72 12.20
CA GLN A 92 8.74 9.46 12.77
C GLN A 92 8.97 9.74 14.26
N ARG A 93 9.40 8.75 15.03
CA ARG A 93 9.68 8.89 16.46
C ARG A 93 10.82 9.88 16.77
N PHE A 94 11.79 10.03 15.85
CA PHE A 94 12.83 11.04 15.92
C PHE A 94 12.33 12.46 15.58
N GLY A 95 11.06 12.62 15.20
CA GLY A 95 10.49 13.92 14.82
C GLY A 95 10.94 14.44 13.46
N LEU A 96 11.52 13.57 12.61
CA LEU A 96 12.04 13.95 11.30
C LEU A 96 10.96 13.98 10.22
N LEU A 97 9.85 13.28 10.43
CA LEU A 97 8.78 13.17 9.45
C LEU A 97 7.65 14.17 9.72
N ARG A 98 7.20 14.80 8.65
CA ARG A 98 5.99 15.61 8.63
C ARG A 98 4.74 14.76 8.45
N ALA A 99 4.82 13.75 7.57
CA ALA A 99 3.73 12.81 7.32
C ALA A 99 4.24 11.52 6.71
N ILE A 100 3.47 10.45 6.90
CA ILE A 100 3.60 9.18 6.19
C ILE A 100 2.36 9.00 5.33
N ILE A 101 2.52 8.94 4.01
CA ILE A 101 1.48 8.62 3.02
C ILE A 101 1.80 7.24 2.50
N THR A 102 0.85 6.30 2.58
CA THR A 102 1.06 4.96 2.04
C THR A 102 0.08 4.64 0.91
N GLN A 103 0.58 3.98 -0.13
CA GLN A 103 -0.22 3.37 -1.18
C GLN A 103 -0.56 1.90 -0.87
N THR A 104 0.08 1.31 0.15
CA THR A 104 -0.21 -0.05 0.61
C THR A 104 -1.53 -0.08 1.39
N VAL A 105 -2.12 -1.28 1.48
CA VAL A 105 -3.41 -1.51 2.16
C VAL A 105 -3.29 -2.53 3.29
N ASP A 106 -2.06 -2.81 3.73
CA ASP A 106 -1.69 -3.90 4.64
C ASP A 106 -1.71 -3.53 6.13
N GLY A 107 -1.66 -2.24 6.47
CA GLY A 107 -1.59 -1.76 7.85
C GLY A 107 -0.24 -1.98 8.54
N LEU A 108 0.81 -2.38 7.80
CA LEU A 108 2.11 -2.72 8.39
C LEU A 108 2.85 -1.52 8.98
N HIS A 109 2.61 -0.30 8.51
CA HIS A 109 3.15 0.90 9.14
C HIS A 109 2.63 1.08 10.57
N GLN A 110 1.31 0.92 10.77
CA GLN A 110 0.69 1.03 12.09
C GLN A 110 1.17 -0.10 13.01
N MET A 111 1.29 -1.33 12.48
CA MET A 111 1.83 -2.46 13.22
C MET A 111 3.30 -2.25 13.63
N ALA A 112 4.09 -1.49 12.85
CA ALA A 112 5.45 -1.09 13.18
C ALA A 112 5.51 0.08 14.19
N GLY A 113 4.37 0.61 14.64
CA GLY A 113 4.27 1.70 15.60
C GLY A 113 4.16 3.10 14.99
N ALA A 114 4.03 3.23 13.66
CA ALA A 114 3.78 4.53 13.04
C ALA A 114 2.37 5.04 13.35
N CYS A 115 2.26 6.34 13.63
CA CYS A 115 1.01 7.02 13.94
C CYS A 115 0.58 7.93 12.77
N ASP A 116 -0.72 8.26 12.71
CA ASP A 116 -1.29 9.22 11.74
C ASP A 116 -0.92 8.94 10.28
N VAL A 117 -0.83 7.66 9.91
CA VAL A 117 -0.53 7.22 8.54
C VAL A 117 -1.70 7.55 7.62
N LEU A 118 -1.41 8.26 6.52
CA LEU A 118 -2.39 8.59 5.49
C LEU A 118 -2.49 7.44 4.49
N GLU A 119 -3.49 6.58 4.67
CA GLU A 119 -3.73 5.41 3.83
C GLU A 119 -4.43 5.81 2.52
N LEU A 120 -3.64 6.19 1.53
CA LEU A 120 -4.12 6.75 0.25
C LEU A 120 -5.09 5.80 -0.48
N HIS A 121 -4.88 4.52 -0.35
CA HIS A 121 -5.72 3.49 -0.98
C HIS A 121 -6.61 2.72 0.00
N GLY A 122 -6.75 3.20 1.23
CA GLY A 122 -7.54 2.54 2.27
C GLY A 122 -6.82 1.38 2.94
N ASN A 123 -7.58 0.49 3.60
CA ASN A 123 -7.03 -0.60 4.40
C ASN A 123 -7.87 -1.87 4.27
N LEU A 124 -7.23 -3.02 4.00
CA LEU A 124 -7.89 -4.33 3.90
C LEU A 124 -8.43 -4.86 5.24
N ALA A 125 -8.03 -4.29 6.37
CA ALA A 125 -8.57 -4.64 7.67
C ALA A 125 -10.04 -4.21 7.87
N LEU A 126 -10.61 -3.45 6.91
CA LEU A 126 -11.98 -2.99 6.93
C LEU A 126 -12.73 -3.40 5.66
N ALA A 127 -14.03 -3.59 5.78
CA ALA A 127 -14.97 -3.72 4.67
C ALA A 127 -16.11 -2.72 4.84
N ARG A 128 -16.62 -2.17 3.74
CA ARG A 128 -17.67 -1.16 3.71
C ARG A 128 -18.82 -1.57 2.82
N CYS A 129 -20.04 -1.37 3.29
CA CYS A 129 -21.24 -1.48 2.45
C CYS A 129 -21.35 -0.24 1.55
N LEU A 130 -21.46 -0.45 0.24
CA LEU A 130 -21.58 0.65 -0.74
C LEU A 130 -22.97 1.32 -0.71
N ASP A 131 -23.99 0.68 -0.13
CA ASP A 131 -25.35 1.21 -0.13
C ASP A 131 -25.67 2.01 1.14
N CYS A 132 -25.30 1.52 2.33
CA CYS A 132 -25.59 2.21 3.60
C CYS A 132 -24.35 2.82 4.29
N GLY A 133 -23.14 2.57 3.78
CA GLY A 133 -21.91 3.08 4.35
C GLY A 133 -21.39 2.35 5.58
N GLU A 134 -22.13 1.33 6.09
CA GLU A 134 -21.73 0.54 7.26
C GLU A 134 -20.35 -0.07 7.06
N THR A 135 -19.53 -0.01 8.09
CA THR A 135 -18.17 -0.59 8.10
C THR A 135 -18.08 -1.75 9.06
N THR A 136 -17.38 -2.81 8.64
CA THR A 136 -17.15 -4.03 9.43
C THR A 136 -15.66 -4.31 9.45
N ARG A 137 -15.12 -4.77 10.57
CA ARG A 137 -13.73 -5.25 10.62
C ARG A 137 -13.60 -6.51 9.77
N ARG A 138 -12.53 -6.57 8.97
CA ARG A 138 -12.30 -7.70 8.07
C ARG A 138 -12.18 -9.03 8.81
N ALA A 139 -11.61 -9.03 10.01
CA ALA A 139 -11.53 -10.23 10.86
C ALA A 139 -12.92 -10.76 11.27
N GLU A 140 -13.84 -9.87 11.66
CA GLU A 140 -15.22 -10.25 12.00
C GLU A 140 -15.97 -10.76 10.75
N LEU A 141 -15.74 -10.12 9.61
CA LEU A 141 -16.30 -10.58 8.34
C LEU A 141 -15.76 -11.95 7.94
N ASP A 142 -14.45 -12.21 8.21
CA ASP A 142 -13.82 -13.50 7.91
C ASP A 142 -14.42 -14.66 8.71
N LEU A 143 -14.74 -14.45 9.99
CA LEU A 143 -15.45 -15.45 10.80
C LEU A 143 -16.79 -15.82 10.17
N ARG A 144 -17.59 -14.84 9.77
CA ARG A 144 -18.89 -15.06 9.10
C ARG A 144 -18.72 -15.75 7.73
N LEU A 145 -17.68 -15.41 6.99
CA LEU A 145 -17.38 -16.07 5.72
C LEU A 145 -16.94 -17.53 5.94
N SER A 146 -16.17 -17.83 6.98
CA SER A 146 -15.80 -19.20 7.36
C SER A 146 -17.00 -20.04 7.70
N GLU A 147 -17.94 -19.51 8.50
CA GLU A 147 -19.17 -20.19 8.84
C GLU A 147 -20.06 -20.48 7.61
N ALA A 148 -20.12 -19.53 6.68
CA ALA A 148 -20.90 -19.68 5.44
C ALA A 148 -20.24 -20.56 4.39
N ASN A 149 -18.92 -20.79 4.47
CA ASN A 149 -18.12 -21.49 3.48
C ASN A 149 -17.13 -22.50 4.10
N PRO A 150 -17.60 -23.49 4.86
CA PRO A 150 -16.74 -24.38 5.66
C PRO A 150 -15.77 -25.23 4.86
N HIS A 151 -16.00 -25.41 3.56
CA HIS A 151 -15.15 -26.24 2.69
C HIS A 151 -14.12 -25.42 1.86
N PHE A 152 -14.06 -24.10 2.07
CA PHE A 152 -13.19 -23.21 1.31
C PHE A 152 -11.78 -23.03 1.91
N GLU A 153 -11.52 -23.59 3.09
CA GLU A 153 -10.32 -23.26 3.90
C GLU A 153 -9.03 -23.94 3.42
N GLU A 154 -9.10 -24.98 2.61
CA GLU A 154 -7.97 -25.86 2.29
C GLU A 154 -7.32 -25.58 0.90
N MET A 155 -7.68 -24.49 0.23
CA MET A 155 -7.15 -24.21 -1.10
C MET A 155 -5.72 -23.66 -1.06
N ALA A 156 -4.79 -24.34 -1.72
CA ALA A 156 -3.40 -23.92 -1.90
C ALA A 156 -3.23 -23.09 -3.18
N GLY A 157 -2.41 -22.03 -3.15
CA GLY A 157 -2.09 -21.22 -4.32
C GLY A 157 -1.27 -19.96 -3.98
N GLU A 158 -1.10 -19.06 -4.93
CA GLU A 158 -0.25 -17.88 -4.84
C GLU A 158 -1.05 -16.63 -4.44
N ILE A 159 -0.54 -15.90 -3.43
CA ILE A 159 -1.09 -14.62 -2.97
C ILE A 159 -0.76 -13.49 -3.97
N ARG A 160 -1.69 -12.56 -4.12
CA ARG A 160 -1.54 -11.34 -4.91
C ARG A 160 -1.37 -10.09 -4.03
N PRO A 161 -0.87 -8.97 -4.58
CA PRO A 161 -0.63 -7.74 -3.82
C PRO A 161 -1.85 -7.12 -3.14
N ASP A 162 -3.05 -7.43 -3.63
CA ASP A 162 -4.35 -6.99 -3.12
C ASP A 162 -5.00 -8.01 -2.18
N GLY A 163 -4.24 -9.03 -1.74
CA GLY A 163 -4.76 -10.13 -0.92
C GLY A 163 -5.67 -11.08 -1.67
N ASP A 164 -5.72 -11.01 -3.00
CA ASP A 164 -6.52 -11.89 -3.87
C ASP A 164 -5.78 -13.22 -4.15
N PHE A 165 -6.53 -14.24 -4.62
CA PHE A 165 -6.06 -15.58 -4.87
C PHE A 165 -6.62 -16.16 -6.18
N ALA A 166 -5.87 -16.97 -6.89
CA ALA A 166 -6.36 -17.58 -8.12
C ALA A 166 -7.23 -18.81 -7.81
N LEU A 167 -8.53 -18.76 -8.15
CA LEU A 167 -9.49 -19.85 -7.99
C LEU A 167 -10.10 -20.26 -9.33
N SER A 168 -10.51 -21.54 -9.45
CA SER A 168 -11.31 -22.01 -10.59
C SER A 168 -12.74 -21.43 -10.54
N GLU A 169 -13.42 -21.41 -11.70
CA GLU A 169 -14.80 -20.92 -11.76
C GLU A 169 -15.77 -21.80 -10.95
N GLU A 170 -15.53 -23.13 -10.92
CA GLU A 170 -16.34 -24.07 -10.12
C GLU A 170 -16.21 -23.80 -8.62
N ALA A 171 -15.00 -23.53 -8.14
CA ALA A 171 -14.78 -23.15 -6.76
C ALA A 171 -15.50 -21.85 -6.42
N VAL A 172 -15.44 -20.83 -7.29
CA VAL A 172 -16.12 -19.55 -7.09
C VAL A 172 -17.64 -19.73 -7.05
N ALA A 173 -18.24 -20.60 -7.88
CA ALA A 173 -19.69 -20.79 -7.96
C ALA A 173 -20.31 -21.29 -6.65
N GLY A 174 -19.57 -22.07 -5.87
CA GLY A 174 -20.01 -22.57 -4.55
C GLY A 174 -19.82 -21.60 -3.39
N PHE A 175 -19.21 -20.44 -3.60
CA PHE A 175 -18.91 -19.49 -2.52
C PHE A 175 -20.10 -18.61 -2.16
N HIS A 176 -20.38 -18.45 -0.87
CA HIS A 176 -21.40 -17.55 -0.34
C HIS A 176 -20.76 -16.20 0.07
N PRO A 177 -20.94 -15.13 -0.74
CA PRO A 177 -20.36 -13.82 -0.45
C PRO A 177 -21.03 -13.13 0.73
N PRO A 178 -20.37 -12.15 1.38
CA PRO A 178 -20.92 -11.48 2.53
C PRO A 178 -22.10 -10.58 2.16
N ARG A 179 -23.03 -10.44 3.13
CA ARG A 179 -24.07 -9.42 3.10
C ARG A 179 -23.85 -8.42 4.23
N CYS A 180 -24.27 -7.17 3.99
CA CYS A 180 -24.33 -6.15 5.03
C CYS A 180 -25.29 -6.55 6.13
N LEU A 181 -24.89 -6.45 7.41
CA LEU A 181 -25.75 -6.80 8.53
C LEU A 181 -26.86 -5.78 8.76
N VAL A 182 -26.67 -4.54 8.29
CA VAL A 182 -27.64 -3.44 8.48
C VAL A 182 -28.71 -3.43 7.39
N CYS A 183 -28.31 -3.40 6.12
CA CYS A 183 -29.24 -3.25 4.99
C CYS A 183 -29.39 -4.49 4.11
N GLN A 184 -28.73 -5.60 4.44
CA GLN A 184 -28.76 -6.87 3.72
C GLN A 184 -28.24 -6.81 2.28
N SER A 185 -27.63 -5.69 1.87
CA SER A 185 -27.03 -5.55 0.55
C SER A 185 -25.86 -6.52 0.35
N ASP A 186 -25.71 -7.05 -0.86
CA ASP A 186 -24.56 -7.83 -1.30
C ASP A 186 -23.38 -6.93 -1.78
N ARG A 187 -23.54 -5.59 -1.76
CA ARG A 187 -22.55 -4.64 -2.20
C ARG A 187 -21.56 -4.26 -1.08
N VAL A 188 -21.08 -5.27 -0.36
CA VAL A 188 -19.99 -5.13 0.61
C VAL A 188 -18.67 -5.21 -0.12
N LYS A 189 -17.82 -4.19 0.02
CA LYS A 189 -16.51 -4.05 -0.61
C LYS A 189 -15.43 -3.91 0.49
N PRO A 190 -14.18 -4.41 0.32
CA PRO A 190 -13.11 -4.02 1.22
C PRO A 190 -12.94 -2.49 1.18
N ASP A 191 -12.59 -1.89 2.30
CA ASP A 191 -12.46 -0.41 2.39
C ASP A 191 -11.13 0.05 1.79
N VAL A 192 -10.90 -0.34 0.53
CA VAL A 192 -9.73 0.03 -0.27
C VAL A 192 -10.15 0.62 -1.61
N VAL A 193 -9.32 1.48 -2.17
CA VAL A 193 -9.53 2.09 -3.48
C VAL A 193 -9.14 1.09 -4.58
N PHE A 194 -10.09 0.63 -5.36
CA PHE A 194 -9.85 -0.28 -6.47
C PHE A 194 -9.27 0.44 -7.69
N PHE A 195 -8.67 -0.31 -8.61
CA PHE A 195 -8.30 0.24 -9.91
C PHE A 195 -9.56 0.76 -10.64
N GLY A 196 -9.47 1.97 -11.19
CA GLY A 196 -10.61 2.68 -11.78
C GLY A 196 -11.52 3.42 -10.78
N GLU A 197 -11.27 3.29 -9.49
CA GLU A 197 -11.92 4.08 -8.44
C GLU A 197 -11.10 5.33 -8.11
N SER A 198 -11.76 6.36 -7.63
CA SER A 198 -11.08 7.61 -7.23
C SER A 198 -10.75 7.62 -5.75
N VAL A 199 -9.55 8.03 -5.42
CA VAL A 199 -9.18 8.36 -4.03
C VAL A 199 -10.06 9.52 -3.53
N PRO A 200 -10.60 9.47 -2.30
CA PRO A 200 -11.41 10.56 -1.75
C PRO A 200 -10.70 11.91 -1.82
N LYS A 201 -11.36 12.92 -2.40
CA LYS A 201 -10.79 14.26 -2.58
C LYS A 201 -10.24 14.87 -1.29
N PRO A 202 -10.95 14.83 -0.13
CA PRO A 202 -10.42 15.41 1.11
C PRO A 202 -9.10 14.76 1.56
N LEU A 203 -8.94 13.45 1.35
CA LEU A 203 -7.70 12.75 1.66
C LEU A 203 -6.56 13.22 0.75
N VAL A 204 -6.82 13.35 -0.55
CA VAL A 204 -5.82 13.86 -1.51
C VAL A 204 -5.38 15.28 -1.15
N GLU A 205 -6.32 16.15 -0.80
CA GLU A 205 -6.05 17.54 -0.38
C GLU A 205 -5.20 17.57 0.90
N ARG A 206 -5.53 16.73 1.88
CA ARG A 206 -4.72 16.57 3.09
C ARG A 206 -3.30 16.10 2.78
N CYS A 207 -3.13 15.12 1.90
CA CYS A 207 -1.81 14.67 1.46
C CYS A 207 -1.03 15.79 0.75
N PHE A 208 -1.69 16.57 -0.13
CA PHE A 208 -1.04 17.71 -0.77
C PHE A 208 -0.59 18.77 0.24
N SER A 209 -1.40 19.09 1.25
CA SER A 209 -1.04 20.04 2.30
C SER A 209 0.23 19.62 3.04
N HIS A 210 0.41 18.32 3.30
CA HIS A 210 1.63 17.81 3.91
C HIS A 210 2.82 17.93 2.96
N VAL A 211 2.68 17.56 1.69
CA VAL A 211 3.75 17.68 0.68
C VAL A 211 4.17 19.14 0.51
N ASP A 212 3.21 20.05 0.34
CA ASP A 212 3.47 21.49 0.12
C ASP A 212 4.24 22.15 1.29
N ALA A 213 4.05 21.63 2.49
CA ALA A 213 4.69 22.15 3.69
C ALA A 213 5.96 21.34 4.10
N SER A 214 6.42 20.43 3.26
CA SER A 214 7.60 19.58 3.53
C SER A 214 8.89 20.19 2.98
N LEU A 215 10.02 19.90 3.63
CA LEU A 215 11.36 20.21 3.12
C LEU A 215 11.83 19.19 2.08
N GLY A 216 11.15 18.05 1.95
CA GLY A 216 11.42 17.02 0.96
C GLY A 216 10.33 15.98 0.87
N LEU A 217 10.25 15.30 -0.28
CA LEU A 217 9.41 14.12 -0.51
C LEU A 217 10.30 12.90 -0.73
N VAL A 218 10.20 11.90 0.13
CA VAL A 218 10.93 10.63 0.00
C VAL A 218 9.97 9.53 -0.42
N VAL A 219 10.18 8.95 -1.59
CA VAL A 219 9.39 7.84 -2.13
C VAL A 219 10.11 6.54 -1.88
N LEU A 220 9.44 5.61 -1.22
CA LEU A 220 9.97 4.31 -0.82
C LEU A 220 9.17 3.16 -1.45
N GLY A 221 9.82 2.34 -2.28
CA GLY A 221 9.22 1.12 -2.83
C GLY A 221 8.01 1.35 -3.75
N SER A 222 8.00 2.46 -4.49
CA SER A 222 6.91 2.74 -5.43
C SER A 222 7.42 2.94 -6.85
N SER A 223 6.84 2.19 -7.79
CA SER A 223 7.05 2.41 -9.22
C SER A 223 6.36 3.68 -9.75
N LEU A 224 5.48 4.32 -8.96
CA LEU A 224 4.71 5.53 -9.30
C LEU A 224 3.88 5.43 -10.59
N GLN A 225 3.57 4.22 -11.06
CA GLN A 225 2.83 4.02 -12.32
C GLN A 225 1.39 4.53 -12.24
N VAL A 226 0.77 4.46 -11.05
CA VAL A 226 -0.58 4.98 -10.83
C VAL A 226 -0.53 6.47 -10.46
N MET A 227 -1.44 7.25 -11.06
CA MET A 227 -1.49 8.70 -10.88
C MET A 227 -1.77 9.10 -9.42
N SER A 228 -2.47 8.26 -8.66
CA SER A 228 -2.80 8.53 -7.25
C SER A 228 -1.57 8.78 -6.38
N GLY A 229 -0.44 8.09 -6.61
CA GLY A 229 0.83 8.35 -5.95
C GLY A 229 1.70 9.36 -6.71
N TYR A 230 1.77 9.23 -8.05
CA TYR A 230 2.64 10.06 -8.89
C TYR A 230 2.32 11.56 -8.81
N ARG A 231 1.06 11.93 -8.57
CA ARG A 231 0.64 13.34 -8.41
C ARG A 231 1.41 14.10 -7.33
N PHE A 232 1.85 13.42 -6.27
CA PHE A 232 2.62 14.04 -5.18
C PHE A 232 4.05 14.35 -5.62
N VAL A 233 4.66 13.49 -6.43
CA VAL A 233 5.98 13.75 -7.05
C VAL A 233 5.89 14.92 -8.03
N LEU A 234 4.84 14.98 -8.85
CA LEU A 234 4.60 16.12 -9.74
C LEU A 234 4.44 17.42 -8.96
N ARG A 235 3.67 17.40 -7.86
CA ARG A 235 3.46 18.57 -6.99
C ARG A 235 4.76 19.03 -6.35
N ALA A 236 5.51 18.13 -5.72
CA ALA A 236 6.79 18.44 -5.07
C ALA A 236 7.78 19.05 -6.08
N SER A 237 7.97 18.39 -7.24
CA SER A 237 8.86 18.86 -8.30
C SER A 237 8.44 20.22 -8.83
N ALA A 238 7.15 20.47 -9.06
CA ALA A 238 6.64 21.77 -9.53
C ALA A 238 6.84 22.90 -8.50
N SER A 239 6.85 22.57 -7.21
CA SER A 239 7.06 23.51 -6.09
C SER A 239 8.54 23.66 -5.71
N GLY A 240 9.47 23.04 -6.43
CA GLY A 240 10.91 23.07 -6.11
C GLY A 240 11.30 22.28 -4.86
N ILE A 241 10.41 21.43 -4.35
CA ILE A 241 10.67 20.55 -3.21
C ILE A 241 11.49 19.35 -3.70
N PRO A 242 12.67 19.07 -3.10
CA PRO A 242 13.49 17.94 -3.48
C PRO A 242 12.76 16.60 -3.36
N VAL A 243 12.95 15.72 -4.35
CA VAL A 243 12.34 14.39 -4.40
C VAL A 243 13.43 13.33 -4.35
N ALA A 244 13.43 12.52 -3.32
CA ALA A 244 14.27 11.32 -3.24
C ALA A 244 13.44 10.08 -3.55
N ILE A 245 13.95 9.19 -4.42
CA ILE A 245 13.29 7.92 -4.75
C ILE A 245 14.23 6.77 -4.41
N VAL A 246 13.79 5.91 -3.50
CA VAL A 246 14.47 4.65 -3.14
C VAL A 246 13.55 3.50 -3.52
N THR A 247 13.88 2.79 -4.58
CA THR A 247 13.12 1.61 -5.04
C THR A 247 13.98 0.77 -5.98
N ARG A 248 13.79 -0.54 -5.98
CA ARG A 248 14.42 -1.41 -6.96
C ARG A 248 13.72 -1.29 -8.30
N GLY A 249 14.53 -1.20 -9.37
CA GLY A 249 14.04 -1.04 -10.74
C GLY A 249 13.49 0.35 -11.06
N PRO A 250 12.93 0.53 -12.28
CA PRO A 250 12.54 1.84 -12.78
C PRO A 250 11.27 2.38 -12.08
N SER A 251 11.24 3.70 -11.89
CA SER A 251 10.08 4.43 -11.43
C SER A 251 9.67 5.50 -12.45
N ARG A 252 8.36 5.72 -12.58
CA ARG A 252 7.82 6.81 -13.41
C ARG A 252 8.32 8.19 -12.97
N GLY A 253 8.74 8.30 -11.70
CA GLY A 253 9.24 9.54 -11.11
C GLY A 253 10.73 9.80 -11.32
N ASP A 254 11.48 8.89 -11.93
CA ASP A 254 12.95 8.97 -12.01
C ASP A 254 13.46 10.29 -12.62
N GLU A 255 12.80 10.82 -13.66
CA GLU A 255 13.14 12.12 -14.28
C GLU A 255 12.85 13.33 -13.38
N LYS A 256 12.04 13.18 -12.34
CA LYS A 256 11.69 14.22 -11.36
C LYS A 256 12.50 14.09 -10.07
N ALA A 257 13.25 12.99 -9.92
CA ALA A 257 14.02 12.74 -8.72
C ALA A 257 15.27 13.61 -8.64
N THR A 258 15.46 14.28 -7.52
CA THR A 258 16.71 14.95 -7.15
C THR A 258 17.75 13.90 -6.71
N LEU A 259 17.28 12.85 -6.01
CA LEU A 259 18.09 11.74 -5.51
C LEU A 259 17.44 10.42 -5.94
N ARG A 260 18.25 9.51 -6.49
CA ARG A 260 17.77 8.19 -6.93
C ARG A 260 18.68 7.08 -6.40
N LEU A 261 18.06 6.14 -5.68
CA LEU A 261 18.73 4.95 -5.12
C LEU A 261 18.01 3.68 -5.58
N ASP A 262 18.72 2.78 -6.24
CA ASP A 262 18.23 1.46 -6.67
C ASP A 262 18.79 0.37 -5.75
N PHE A 263 18.26 0.32 -4.51
CA PHE A 263 18.74 -0.59 -3.47
C PHE A 263 17.57 -1.23 -2.69
N PRO A 264 17.83 -2.38 -2.01
CA PRO A 264 16.88 -2.97 -1.05
C PRO A 264 16.51 -1.98 0.05
N LEU A 265 15.20 -1.90 0.36
CA LEU A 265 14.69 -0.88 1.28
C LEU A 265 15.08 -1.11 2.73
N GLY A 266 14.92 -2.32 3.24
CA GLY A 266 15.24 -2.64 4.63
C GLY A 266 16.70 -2.30 4.97
N LEU A 267 17.65 -2.79 4.18
CA LEU A 267 19.07 -2.51 4.37
C LEU A 267 19.40 -1.01 4.27
N THR A 268 18.82 -0.32 3.27
CA THR A 268 19.09 1.11 3.05
C THR A 268 18.56 1.96 4.21
N LEU A 269 17.32 1.71 4.63
CA LEU A 269 16.67 2.50 5.67
C LEU A 269 17.24 2.22 7.07
N ASN A 270 17.60 0.96 7.38
CA ASN A 270 18.30 0.64 8.62
C ASN A 270 19.63 1.40 8.74
N ARG A 271 20.41 1.44 7.66
CA ARG A 271 21.65 2.22 7.63
C ARG A 271 21.39 3.72 7.81
N VAL A 272 20.36 4.26 7.15
CA VAL A 272 19.96 5.67 7.33
C VAL A 272 19.62 5.98 8.79
N VAL A 273 18.86 5.11 9.46
CA VAL A 273 18.50 5.27 10.88
C VAL A 273 19.76 5.27 11.76
N GLN A 274 20.70 4.37 11.50
CA GLN A 274 21.99 4.33 12.23
C GLN A 274 22.81 5.61 12.04
N ASP A 275 22.95 6.09 10.79
CA ASP A 275 23.71 7.30 10.47
C ASP A 275 23.05 8.60 10.98
N LEU A 276 21.75 8.57 11.28
CA LEU A 276 21.01 9.70 11.89
C LEU A 276 21.12 9.71 13.42
N GLN A 277 21.47 8.59 14.04
CA GLN A 277 21.69 8.45 15.48
C GLN A 277 23.14 8.72 15.90
N ALA A 278 24.08 8.65 14.93
CA ALA A 278 25.50 8.91 15.15
C ALA A 278 25.80 10.41 15.20
#